data_cfd9282a432884f32a86b2e8092f6733
#
_entry.id   cfd9282a432884f32a86b2e8092f6733
#
_cell.length_a   1.000
_cell.length_b   1.000
_cell.length_c   1.000
_cell.angle_alpha   90.00
_cell.angle_beta   90.00
_cell.angle_gamma   90.00
#
_symmetry.space_group_name_H-M   'P 1'
#
loop_
_entity.id
_entity.type
_entity.pdbx_description
1 polymer ?
#
loop_
_entity_poly.entity_id
_entity_poly.type
_entity_poly.pdbx_seq_one_letter_code
_entity_poly.pdbx_strand_id
1 'polypeptide(L)'
;MLFDLDQLADQSTRECDVCIVGSGAAGIAVAYALRGTGLRVLLLESGALPTEPRTQALYHTDFSAKIVKGANEGRFRTLGGSTTQWGGQALPLMPIDFAARSWIPNSGWPIDPAILESYYRRAEAFMLTDTNNYDTDPIGAFSITPPAISGSVAHYHFSKWSKRPNLRHTYLEMLSAPGPIDIVCHANLMQILLTPSHDRVHELVARSLTGHELRVRATHVVLAAGAIEIARLLLASNTQQRNGVGNDNDHVGRYFMDHPGGTLARVVPMQGLSSRESARAIDSVQHVFNTGYTHGIKYTPRLSAHPDLQRMHTILNASAFFSFQANPDSHFRKLRDAVSLFRYGKANLSTFGTIAQSMLKLPEIVRPVYAYSVKGRMWTPDPTMNLVVLTEQEPNPESRITLGASRDELGMPRSKINWVLTDLTRRTIQTFVGTLAEEFMRLKLCTIELDPRFQAGATNSHDNWRDAIEDQSHHMGTTRMSASPAQGVVDTHCRVHGIENLWVTSSSVFPTSGHSNPTLTLMALALRTADTIAARLGKSIGGA
;
A
#
# COMPACT_ATOMS: atom_id res chain seq x y z
N MET A 1 -0.50 -18.76 20.86
CA MET A 1 -1.27 -18.09 21.94
C MET A 1 -1.00 -16.60 21.93
N LEU A 2 -1.87 -15.79 22.58
CA LEU A 2 -1.70 -14.33 22.68
C LEU A 2 -1.24 -13.96 24.09
N PHE A 3 -0.15 -13.20 24.18
CA PHE A 3 0.46 -12.72 25.42
C PHE A 3 0.60 -11.19 25.38
N ASP A 4 0.68 -10.59 26.55
CA ASP A 4 1.05 -9.20 26.73
C ASP A 4 2.43 -9.15 27.38
N LEU A 5 3.36 -8.34 26.84
CA LEU A 5 4.71 -8.26 27.40
C LEU A 5 4.69 -7.76 28.86
N ASP A 6 3.76 -6.87 29.20
CA ASP A 6 3.61 -6.35 30.57
C ASP A 6 3.15 -7.41 31.59
N GLN A 7 2.68 -8.57 31.11
CA GLN A 7 2.26 -9.70 31.95
C GLN A 7 3.30 -10.84 31.98
N LEU A 8 4.35 -10.74 31.17
CA LEU A 8 5.46 -11.70 31.20
C LEU A 8 6.46 -11.30 32.27
N ALA A 9 7.28 -12.28 32.71
CA ALA A 9 8.38 -11.99 33.62
C ALA A 9 9.36 -11.02 32.95
N ASP A 10 9.73 -9.97 33.69
CA ASP A 10 10.72 -9.01 33.19
C ASP A 10 12.09 -9.68 32.94
N GLN A 11 12.82 -9.20 31.94
CA GLN A 11 14.10 -9.74 31.49
C GLN A 11 14.03 -11.23 31.09
N SER A 12 12.85 -11.70 30.68
CA SER A 12 12.67 -13.07 30.23
C SER A 12 13.30 -13.30 28.85
N THR A 13 13.71 -14.56 28.60
CA THR A 13 14.23 -14.98 27.29
C THR A 13 13.29 -16.00 26.69
N ARG A 14 12.98 -15.84 25.38
CA ARG A 14 12.23 -16.84 24.60
C ARG A 14 13.06 -17.33 23.42
N GLU A 15 12.94 -18.63 23.15
CA GLU A 15 13.58 -19.28 22.01
C GLU A 15 12.51 -19.77 21.02
N CYS A 16 12.74 -19.56 19.73
CA CYS A 16 11.83 -20.00 18.66
C CYS A 16 12.63 -20.33 17.39
N ASP A 17 11.95 -21.00 16.45
CA ASP A 17 12.55 -21.31 15.16
C ASP A 17 12.45 -20.09 14.23
N VAL A 18 11.33 -19.33 14.29
CA VAL A 18 11.14 -18.10 13.51
C VAL A 18 10.55 -17.01 14.40
N CYS A 19 11.23 -15.86 14.49
CA CYS A 19 10.70 -14.66 15.09
C CYS A 19 10.25 -13.68 14.01
N ILE A 20 8.98 -13.27 14.02
CA ILE A 20 8.38 -12.30 13.10
C ILE A 20 8.17 -10.99 13.86
N VAL A 21 8.65 -9.88 13.33
CA VAL A 21 8.55 -8.55 13.94
C VAL A 21 7.53 -7.71 13.17
N GLY A 22 6.38 -7.47 13.77
CA GLY A 22 5.23 -6.75 13.21
C GLY A 22 4.11 -7.67 12.73
N SER A 23 2.88 -7.41 13.18
CA SER A 23 1.66 -8.14 12.83
C SER A 23 0.83 -7.48 11.72
N GLY A 24 1.48 -6.68 10.88
CA GLY A 24 0.85 -6.12 9.68
C GLY A 24 0.63 -7.16 8.58
N ALA A 25 0.29 -6.69 7.37
CA ALA A 25 -0.02 -7.54 6.21
C ALA A 25 1.01 -8.65 5.97
N ALA A 26 2.29 -8.29 5.93
CA ALA A 26 3.38 -9.22 5.66
C ALA A 26 3.60 -10.20 6.82
N GLY A 27 3.60 -9.71 8.07
CA GLY A 27 3.83 -10.56 9.24
C GLY A 27 2.74 -11.62 9.42
N ILE A 28 1.46 -11.22 9.23
CA ILE A 28 0.34 -12.17 9.27
C ILE A 28 0.46 -13.18 8.11
N ALA A 29 0.88 -12.76 6.92
CA ALA A 29 1.05 -13.66 5.76
C ALA A 29 2.14 -14.71 6.02
N VAL A 30 3.29 -14.31 6.60
CA VAL A 30 4.37 -15.24 6.99
C VAL A 30 3.88 -16.21 8.08
N ALA A 31 3.27 -15.70 9.15
CA ALA A 31 2.75 -16.53 10.23
C ALA A 31 1.70 -17.53 9.73
N TYR A 32 0.79 -17.06 8.87
CA TYR A 32 -0.22 -17.89 8.22
C TYR A 32 0.40 -19.02 7.40
N ALA A 33 1.41 -18.71 6.59
CA ALA A 33 2.09 -19.70 5.76
C ALA A 33 2.80 -20.77 6.62
N LEU A 34 3.43 -20.35 7.72
CA LEU A 34 4.18 -21.26 8.61
C LEU A 34 3.31 -22.08 9.57
N ARG A 35 2.01 -21.79 9.71
CA ARG A 35 1.12 -22.38 10.73
C ARG A 35 1.06 -23.90 10.74
N GLY A 36 1.22 -24.55 9.60
CA GLY A 36 1.11 -26.00 9.45
C GLY A 36 2.44 -26.76 9.45
N THR A 37 3.56 -26.05 9.63
CA THR A 37 4.90 -26.64 9.49
C THR A 37 5.45 -27.31 10.77
N GLY A 38 4.80 -27.08 11.91
CA GLY A 38 5.29 -27.50 13.23
C GLY A 38 6.45 -26.68 13.77
N LEU A 39 6.89 -25.62 13.08
CA LEU A 39 7.89 -24.67 13.56
C LEU A 39 7.32 -23.81 14.69
N ARG A 40 8.13 -23.56 15.73
CA ARG A 40 7.79 -22.62 16.80
C ARG A 40 7.97 -21.20 16.28
N VAL A 41 6.86 -20.49 16.11
CA VAL A 41 6.82 -19.12 15.58
C VAL A 41 6.49 -18.15 16.70
N LEU A 42 7.29 -17.11 16.89
CA LEU A 42 7.02 -15.99 17.78
C LEU A 42 6.76 -14.74 16.95
N LEU A 43 5.58 -14.14 17.09
CA LEU A 43 5.23 -12.89 16.45
C LEU A 43 5.23 -11.76 17.49
N LEU A 44 6.09 -10.77 17.32
CA LEU A 44 6.17 -9.57 18.16
C LEU A 44 5.36 -8.44 17.52
N GLU A 45 4.46 -7.83 18.28
CA GLU A 45 3.70 -6.65 17.88
C GLU A 45 3.86 -5.55 18.92
N SER A 46 4.13 -4.34 18.44
CA SER A 46 4.36 -3.17 19.30
C SER A 46 3.09 -2.62 19.95
N GLY A 47 1.93 -2.83 19.32
CA GLY A 47 0.63 -2.43 19.84
C GLY A 47 -0.20 -3.62 20.33
N ALA A 48 -1.40 -3.32 20.80
CA ALA A 48 -2.39 -4.32 21.22
C ALA A 48 -3.77 -4.01 20.61
N LEU A 49 -4.84 -4.28 21.35
CA LEU A 49 -6.23 -4.02 21.04
C LEU A 49 -6.89 -3.22 22.18
N PRO A 50 -7.52 -2.08 21.89
CA PRO A 50 -7.57 -1.30 20.63
C PRO A 50 -6.25 -0.57 20.32
N THR A 51 -6.19 0.23 19.26
CA THR A 51 -5.05 1.14 19.02
C THR A 51 -4.95 2.16 20.14
N GLU A 52 -3.79 2.27 20.75
CA GLU A 52 -3.53 3.09 21.93
C GLU A 52 -2.79 4.37 21.54
N PRO A 53 -3.24 5.56 21.96
CA PRO A 53 -2.58 6.83 21.61
C PRO A 53 -1.09 6.88 21.99
N ARG A 54 -0.72 6.34 23.16
CA ARG A 54 0.66 6.34 23.67
C ARG A 54 1.57 5.45 22.79
N THR A 55 1.12 4.26 22.46
CA THR A 55 1.84 3.34 21.56
C THR A 55 1.92 3.92 20.14
N GLN A 56 0.84 4.52 19.65
CA GLN A 56 0.78 5.17 18.34
C GLN A 56 1.75 6.35 18.22
N ALA A 57 1.99 7.12 19.29
CA ALA A 57 2.92 8.23 19.33
C ALA A 57 4.39 7.84 19.07
N LEU A 58 4.75 6.56 19.21
CA LEU A 58 6.08 6.04 18.84
C LEU A 58 6.34 6.11 17.32
N TYR A 59 5.27 6.25 16.49
CA TYR A 59 5.41 6.43 15.03
C TYR A 59 5.70 7.86 14.60
N HIS A 60 5.70 8.83 15.52
CA HIS A 60 5.96 10.21 15.14
C HIS A 60 7.29 10.34 14.38
N THR A 61 7.20 10.94 13.20
CA THR A 61 8.28 11.04 12.20
C THR A 61 8.53 12.51 11.90
N ASP A 62 9.79 12.92 11.87
CA ASP A 62 10.24 14.26 11.48
C ASP A 62 10.41 14.34 9.95
N PHE A 63 10.34 15.54 9.38
CA PHE A 63 10.49 15.77 7.94
C PHE A 63 11.56 16.84 7.67
N SER A 64 12.38 16.62 6.62
CA SER A 64 13.37 17.61 6.16
C SER A 64 12.87 18.50 5.04
N ALA A 65 11.86 18.04 4.29
CA ALA A 65 11.30 18.68 3.11
C ALA A 65 9.77 18.51 3.11
N LYS A 66 9.20 18.01 2.02
CA LYS A 66 7.75 17.78 1.90
C LYS A 66 7.26 16.78 2.96
N ILE A 67 6.15 17.13 3.60
CA ILE A 67 5.49 16.27 4.60
C ILE A 67 4.86 15.07 3.88
N VAL A 68 5.12 13.87 4.41
CA VAL A 68 4.48 12.62 4.06
C VAL A 68 3.42 12.35 5.13
N LYS A 69 2.18 12.74 4.89
CA LYS A 69 1.09 12.63 5.87
C LYS A 69 0.90 11.19 6.33
N GLY A 70 0.95 10.24 5.40
CA GLY A 70 0.80 8.81 5.67
C GLY A 70 1.86 8.25 6.62
N ALA A 71 3.02 8.90 6.77
CA ALA A 71 4.02 8.49 7.73
C ALA A 71 3.56 8.63 9.19
N ASN A 72 2.72 9.60 9.50
CA ASN A 72 2.16 9.80 10.83
C ASN A 72 0.71 9.32 10.97
N GLU A 73 -0.08 9.38 9.88
CA GLU A 73 -1.54 9.16 9.90
C GLU A 73 -1.95 7.82 9.26
N GLY A 74 -1.11 7.22 8.39
CA GLY A 74 -1.41 6.02 7.61
C GLY A 74 -0.83 4.72 8.18
N ARG A 75 -0.14 4.76 9.33
CA ARG A 75 0.48 3.60 9.99
C ARG A 75 -0.14 3.38 11.37
N PHE A 76 -0.40 2.13 11.72
CA PHE A 76 -1.07 1.80 12.98
C PHE A 76 -0.28 0.75 13.76
N ARG A 77 0.06 1.07 15.01
CA ARG A 77 0.64 0.15 16.00
C ARG A 77 -0.50 -0.56 16.71
N THR A 78 -0.90 -1.67 16.17
CA THR A 78 -1.98 -2.52 16.70
C THR A 78 -1.90 -3.89 16.04
N LEU A 79 -2.47 -4.91 16.67
CA LEU A 79 -2.64 -6.21 16.04
C LEU A 79 -3.35 -6.09 14.69
N GLY A 80 -2.73 -6.58 13.64
CA GLY A 80 -3.18 -6.40 12.25
C GLY A 80 -2.56 -5.19 11.54
N GLY A 81 -1.87 -4.31 12.27
CA GLY A 81 -1.21 -3.13 11.71
C GLY A 81 -2.14 -2.26 10.87
N SER A 82 -1.62 -1.67 9.81
CA SER A 82 -2.39 -0.80 8.90
C SER A 82 -3.53 -1.52 8.15
N THR A 83 -3.58 -2.87 8.16
CA THR A 83 -4.72 -3.60 7.57
C THR A 83 -6.03 -3.38 8.33
N THR A 84 -5.99 -2.85 9.53
CA THR A 84 -7.18 -2.50 10.33
C THR A 84 -7.92 -1.27 9.80
N GLN A 85 -7.26 -0.43 8.98
CA GLN A 85 -7.79 0.85 8.48
C GLN A 85 -7.71 1.00 6.96
N TRP A 86 -7.12 0.07 6.23
CA TRP A 86 -6.95 0.14 4.78
C TRP A 86 -8.17 -0.40 4.01
N GLY A 87 -8.22 -0.16 2.69
CA GLY A 87 -9.30 -0.66 1.83
C GLY A 87 -9.12 -2.09 1.32
N GLY A 88 -7.91 -2.67 1.41
CA GLY A 88 -7.64 -4.01 0.89
C GLY A 88 -7.55 -4.10 -0.63
N GLN A 89 -7.01 -3.07 -1.29
CA GLN A 89 -6.87 -3.04 -2.74
C GLN A 89 -5.71 -3.91 -3.21
N ALA A 90 -5.98 -4.75 -4.21
CA ALA A 90 -5.04 -5.66 -4.85
C ALA A 90 -4.85 -5.28 -6.31
N LEU A 91 -3.58 -5.18 -6.73
CA LEU A 91 -3.17 -4.99 -8.12
C LEU A 91 -1.72 -5.46 -8.25
N PRO A 92 -1.39 -6.39 -9.18
CA PRO A 92 -0.02 -6.81 -9.40
C PRO A 92 0.81 -5.69 -10.05
N LEU A 93 2.12 -5.71 -9.87
CA LEU A 93 3.03 -4.90 -10.65
C LEU A 93 2.99 -5.31 -12.12
N MET A 94 3.15 -4.36 -13.02
CA MET A 94 3.23 -4.61 -14.46
C MET A 94 4.62 -5.13 -14.84
N PRO A 95 4.78 -5.89 -15.94
CA PRO A 95 6.09 -6.37 -16.37
C PRO A 95 7.14 -5.26 -16.55
N ILE A 96 6.72 -4.07 -17.00
CA ILE A 96 7.61 -2.91 -17.16
C ILE A 96 8.17 -2.40 -15.83
N ASP A 97 7.45 -2.62 -14.72
CA ASP A 97 7.90 -2.20 -13.39
C ASP A 97 9.08 -3.04 -12.89
N PHE A 98 9.23 -4.28 -13.39
CA PHE A 98 10.38 -5.14 -13.11
C PHE A 98 11.59 -4.85 -14.00
N ALA A 99 11.38 -4.23 -15.15
CA ALA A 99 12.43 -4.02 -16.13
C ALA A 99 13.40 -2.91 -15.70
N ALA A 100 14.67 -3.08 -16.01
CA ALA A 100 15.64 -1.99 -16.00
C ALA A 100 15.33 -1.04 -17.17
N ARG A 101 15.05 0.22 -16.84
CA ARG A 101 14.69 1.25 -17.82
C ARG A 101 15.81 2.29 -17.89
N SER A 102 16.44 2.43 -19.06
CA SER A 102 17.61 3.30 -19.25
C SER A 102 17.35 4.78 -18.89
N TRP A 103 16.09 5.21 -18.92
CA TRP A 103 15.69 6.57 -18.57
C TRP A 103 15.28 6.74 -17.10
N ILE A 104 15.30 5.67 -16.30
CA ILE A 104 15.02 5.70 -14.86
C ILE A 104 16.23 5.11 -14.14
N PRO A 105 17.12 5.94 -13.58
CA PRO A 105 18.26 5.48 -12.82
C PRO A 105 17.84 4.56 -11.67
N ASN A 106 18.65 3.56 -11.38
CA ASN A 106 18.40 2.57 -10.31
C ASN A 106 17.12 1.74 -10.48
N SER A 107 16.50 1.70 -11.66
CA SER A 107 15.35 0.83 -11.93
C SER A 107 15.77 -0.61 -12.17
N GLY A 108 14.78 -1.51 -12.13
CA GLY A 108 14.96 -2.93 -12.38
C GLY A 108 14.98 -3.78 -11.11
N TRP A 109 14.26 -4.89 -11.16
CA TRP A 109 14.25 -5.91 -10.12
C TRP A 109 15.24 -7.01 -10.47
N PRO A 110 16.01 -7.55 -9.52
CA PRO A 110 16.95 -8.64 -9.76
C PRO A 110 16.27 -10.03 -9.81
N ILE A 111 14.97 -10.08 -9.99
CA ILE A 111 14.17 -11.31 -10.10
C ILE A 111 13.29 -11.29 -11.35
N ASP A 112 13.07 -12.45 -11.94
CA ASP A 112 12.10 -12.63 -12.99
C ASP A 112 10.68 -12.50 -12.42
N PRO A 113 9.80 -11.64 -13.00
CA PRO A 113 8.41 -11.51 -12.55
C PRO A 113 7.63 -12.83 -12.60
N ALA A 114 7.95 -13.76 -13.48
CA ALA A 114 7.32 -15.08 -13.57
C ALA A 114 7.42 -15.88 -12.26
N ILE A 115 8.47 -15.65 -11.46
CA ILE A 115 8.62 -16.27 -10.14
C ILE A 115 7.47 -15.90 -9.20
N LEU A 116 6.87 -14.72 -9.38
CA LEU A 116 5.80 -14.23 -8.51
C LEU A 116 4.40 -14.67 -8.93
N GLU A 117 4.19 -15.23 -10.11
CA GLU A 117 2.85 -15.57 -10.61
C GLU A 117 2.08 -16.51 -9.66
N SER A 118 2.71 -17.60 -9.23
CA SER A 118 2.10 -18.53 -8.29
C SER A 118 1.87 -17.90 -6.92
N TYR A 119 2.77 -17.02 -6.49
CA TYR A 119 2.65 -16.30 -5.23
C TYR A 119 1.59 -15.19 -5.29
N TYR A 120 1.38 -14.56 -6.43
CA TYR A 120 0.24 -13.65 -6.62
C TYR A 120 -1.10 -14.37 -6.42
N ARG A 121 -1.26 -15.60 -6.99
CA ARG A 121 -2.48 -16.40 -6.76
C ARG A 121 -2.69 -16.74 -5.29
N ARG A 122 -1.62 -17.14 -4.59
CA ARG A 122 -1.68 -17.40 -3.14
C ARG A 122 -1.99 -16.12 -2.34
N ALA A 123 -1.42 -14.99 -2.72
CA ALA A 123 -1.69 -13.70 -2.09
C ALA A 123 -3.13 -13.22 -2.33
N GLU A 124 -3.70 -13.42 -3.53
CA GLU A 124 -5.11 -13.16 -3.84
C GLU A 124 -6.04 -14.00 -2.96
N ALA A 125 -5.77 -15.31 -2.82
CA ALA A 125 -6.51 -16.19 -1.93
C ALA A 125 -6.41 -15.74 -0.47
N PHE A 126 -5.21 -15.39 -0.02
CA PHE A 126 -4.98 -14.84 1.32
C PHE A 126 -5.70 -13.51 1.54
N MET A 127 -5.77 -12.64 0.55
CA MET A 127 -6.51 -11.38 0.61
C MET A 127 -8.03 -11.56 0.49
N LEU A 128 -8.52 -12.78 0.25
CA LEU A 128 -9.94 -13.07 -0.01
C LEU A 128 -10.49 -12.24 -1.19
N THR A 129 -9.71 -12.10 -2.25
CA THR A 129 -10.19 -11.68 -3.57
C THR A 129 -10.62 -12.90 -4.39
N ASP A 130 -11.09 -12.69 -5.62
CA ASP A 130 -11.41 -13.78 -6.53
C ASP A 130 -10.23 -14.15 -7.46
N THR A 131 -10.44 -15.16 -8.28
CA THR A 131 -9.46 -15.66 -9.26
C THR A 131 -9.57 -15.02 -10.63
N ASN A 132 -10.52 -14.09 -10.84
CA ASN A 132 -10.65 -13.38 -12.10
C ASN A 132 -9.35 -12.65 -12.45
N ASN A 133 -9.09 -12.41 -13.73
CA ASN A 133 -8.02 -11.51 -14.13
C ASN A 133 -8.38 -10.04 -13.83
N TYR A 134 -7.51 -9.13 -14.21
CA TYR A 134 -7.65 -7.70 -13.89
C TYR A 134 -8.19 -6.87 -15.07
N ASP A 135 -8.53 -7.48 -16.20
CA ASP A 135 -8.96 -6.80 -17.43
C ASP A 135 -10.21 -7.45 -18.06
N THR A 136 -10.09 -8.60 -18.70
CA THR A 136 -11.16 -9.18 -19.51
C THR A 136 -12.33 -9.74 -18.69
N ASP A 137 -12.07 -10.39 -17.56
CA ASP A 137 -13.15 -10.97 -16.73
C ASP A 137 -14.06 -9.91 -16.13
N PRO A 138 -13.56 -8.79 -15.55
CA PRO A 138 -14.44 -7.71 -15.08
C PRO A 138 -15.19 -7.01 -16.23
N ILE A 139 -14.56 -6.85 -17.41
CA ILE A 139 -15.23 -6.29 -18.59
C ILE A 139 -16.46 -7.13 -18.93
N GLY A 140 -16.29 -8.45 -19.00
CA GLY A 140 -17.39 -9.38 -19.27
C GLY A 140 -18.45 -9.37 -18.18
N ALA A 141 -18.04 -9.45 -16.90
CA ALA A 141 -18.94 -9.47 -15.74
C ALA A 141 -19.84 -8.23 -15.65
N PHE A 142 -19.33 -7.06 -16.04
CA PHE A 142 -20.07 -5.79 -16.00
C PHE A 142 -20.71 -5.40 -17.35
N SER A 143 -20.53 -6.21 -18.40
CA SER A 143 -20.97 -5.91 -19.77
C SER A 143 -20.54 -4.51 -20.22
N ILE A 144 -19.26 -4.19 -19.99
CA ILE A 144 -18.66 -2.91 -20.37
C ILE A 144 -18.06 -3.03 -21.77
N THR A 145 -18.24 -2.01 -22.59
CA THR A 145 -17.43 -1.79 -23.78
C THR A 145 -16.40 -0.72 -23.44
N PRO A 146 -15.12 -1.07 -23.22
CA PRO A 146 -14.08 -0.08 -22.97
C PRO A 146 -13.99 0.92 -24.13
N PRO A 147 -13.68 2.20 -23.87
CA PRO A 147 -13.47 3.16 -24.94
C PRO A 147 -12.25 2.74 -25.78
N ALA A 148 -12.31 3.00 -27.07
CA ALA A 148 -11.24 2.66 -28.02
C ALA A 148 -10.06 3.64 -27.90
N ILE A 149 -9.50 3.75 -26.69
CA ILE A 149 -8.26 4.48 -26.43
C ILE A 149 -7.15 3.77 -27.20
N SER A 150 -6.23 4.54 -27.78
CA SER A 150 -5.09 3.97 -28.48
C SER A 150 -4.32 3.01 -27.57
N GLY A 151 -4.07 1.79 -28.06
CA GLY A 151 -3.33 0.77 -27.33
C GLY A 151 -1.88 1.15 -27.00
N SER A 152 -1.35 2.20 -27.65
CA SER A 152 -0.03 2.78 -27.33
C SER A 152 -0.08 3.87 -26.26
N VAL A 153 -1.26 4.33 -25.85
CA VAL A 153 -1.46 5.42 -24.87
C VAL A 153 -1.74 4.85 -23.50
N ALA A 154 -2.81 4.08 -23.36
CA ALA A 154 -3.21 3.58 -22.06
C ALA A 154 -3.83 2.19 -22.14
N HIS A 155 -3.62 1.42 -21.08
CA HIS A 155 -4.25 0.13 -20.84
C HIS A 155 -5.43 0.31 -19.88
N TYR A 156 -6.62 -0.13 -20.29
CA TYR A 156 -7.82 -0.15 -19.44
C TYR A 156 -7.87 -1.47 -18.66
N HIS A 157 -7.86 -1.39 -17.35
CA HIS A 157 -7.90 -2.55 -16.46
C HIS A 157 -8.60 -2.21 -15.13
N PHE A 158 -8.64 -3.16 -14.20
CA PHE A 158 -9.26 -2.98 -12.90
C PHE A 158 -8.28 -3.26 -11.77
N SER A 159 -8.53 -2.69 -10.61
CA SER A 159 -8.03 -3.20 -9.34
C SER A 159 -9.15 -3.90 -8.60
N LYS A 160 -8.81 -4.94 -7.82
CA LYS A 160 -9.73 -5.68 -6.95
C LYS A 160 -9.62 -5.20 -5.51
N TRP A 161 -10.65 -5.44 -4.71
CA TRP A 161 -10.64 -5.10 -3.29
C TRP A 161 -11.07 -6.30 -2.47
N SER A 162 -10.34 -6.59 -1.40
CA SER A 162 -10.65 -7.69 -0.48
C SER A 162 -12.08 -7.59 0.06
N LYS A 163 -12.76 -8.75 0.18
CA LYS A 163 -14.06 -8.85 0.88
C LYS A 163 -13.94 -8.55 2.38
N ARG A 164 -12.78 -8.87 2.96
CA ARG A 164 -12.48 -8.70 4.39
C ARG A 164 -11.10 -8.07 4.54
N PRO A 165 -10.98 -6.75 4.33
CA PRO A 165 -9.68 -6.09 4.30
C PRO A 165 -8.96 -6.12 5.65
N ASN A 166 -9.68 -6.12 6.77
CA ASN A 166 -9.08 -6.18 8.08
C ASN A 166 -8.56 -7.60 8.38
N LEU A 167 -7.27 -7.83 8.13
CA LEU A 167 -6.65 -9.14 8.29
C LEU A 167 -6.63 -9.62 9.75
N ARG A 168 -6.68 -8.73 10.72
CA ARG A 168 -6.87 -9.08 12.12
C ARG A 168 -8.16 -9.90 12.31
N HIS A 169 -9.28 -9.38 11.84
CA HIS A 169 -10.56 -10.08 11.96
C HIS A 169 -10.61 -11.39 11.17
N THR A 170 -9.80 -11.49 10.12
CA THR A 170 -9.77 -12.68 9.27
C THR A 170 -8.88 -13.79 9.84
N TYR A 171 -7.72 -13.43 10.40
CA TYR A 171 -6.67 -14.41 10.69
C TYR A 171 -6.23 -14.49 12.14
N LEU A 172 -6.43 -13.43 12.96
CA LEU A 172 -5.83 -13.39 14.30
C LEU A 172 -6.36 -14.46 15.22
N GLU A 173 -7.67 -14.74 15.20
CA GLU A 173 -8.27 -15.80 16.02
C GLU A 173 -7.59 -17.15 15.75
N MET A 174 -7.43 -17.50 14.48
CA MET A 174 -6.76 -18.73 14.06
C MET A 174 -5.28 -18.73 14.48
N LEU A 175 -4.55 -17.60 14.32
CA LEU A 175 -3.13 -17.52 14.66
C LEU A 175 -2.88 -17.51 16.18
N SER A 176 -3.84 -17.03 16.98
CA SER A 176 -3.75 -16.99 18.45
C SER A 176 -4.32 -18.24 19.13
N ALA A 177 -4.92 -19.17 18.39
CA ALA A 177 -5.36 -20.46 18.91
C ALA A 177 -4.17 -21.25 19.49
N PRO A 178 -4.42 -22.18 20.44
CA PRO A 178 -3.36 -23.05 20.94
C PRO A 178 -2.63 -23.78 19.81
N GLY A 179 -1.30 -23.66 19.77
CA GLY A 179 -0.49 -24.22 18.68
C GLY A 179 0.93 -23.67 18.69
N PRO A 180 1.68 -23.83 17.58
CA PRO A 180 3.08 -23.48 17.50
C PRO A 180 3.34 -21.97 17.31
N ILE A 181 2.29 -21.14 17.24
CA ILE A 181 2.42 -19.69 17.07
C ILE A 181 2.09 -18.99 18.37
N ASP A 182 3.05 -18.23 18.89
CA ASP A 182 2.86 -17.30 19.98
C ASP A 182 2.91 -15.85 19.46
N ILE A 183 2.03 -15.00 19.97
CA ILE A 183 1.96 -13.57 19.65
C ILE A 183 2.19 -12.80 20.94
N VAL A 184 3.14 -11.88 20.96
CA VAL A 184 3.41 -11.00 22.10
C VAL A 184 3.12 -9.55 21.71
N CYS A 185 2.12 -8.96 22.36
CA CYS A 185 1.75 -7.56 22.24
C CYS A 185 2.64 -6.67 23.12
N HIS A 186 2.60 -5.34 22.89
CA HIS A 186 3.41 -4.32 23.58
C HIS A 186 4.93 -4.56 23.48
N ALA A 187 5.34 -5.45 22.55
CA ALA A 187 6.73 -5.83 22.33
C ALA A 187 7.37 -4.93 21.28
N ASN A 188 7.84 -3.76 21.70
CA ASN A 188 8.55 -2.85 20.80
C ASN A 188 9.98 -3.35 20.62
N LEU A 189 10.37 -3.77 19.40
CA LEU A 189 11.74 -4.16 19.12
C LEU A 189 12.64 -2.93 19.18
N MET A 190 13.62 -2.99 20.08
CA MET A 190 14.56 -1.89 20.38
C MET A 190 15.86 -2.09 19.66
N GLN A 191 16.34 -3.34 19.56
CA GLN A 191 17.68 -3.63 19.08
C GLN A 191 17.80 -5.02 18.48
N ILE A 192 18.60 -5.12 17.42
CA ILE A 192 19.04 -6.36 16.81
C ILE A 192 20.51 -6.54 17.16
N LEU A 193 20.85 -7.59 17.90
CA LEU A 193 22.21 -7.92 18.29
C LEU A 193 22.74 -9.04 17.40
N LEU A 194 23.93 -8.84 16.84
CA LEU A 194 24.60 -9.79 15.98
C LEU A 194 25.57 -10.68 16.76
N THR A 195 25.97 -11.79 16.18
CA THR A 195 27.13 -12.58 16.61
C THR A 195 28.43 -11.75 16.55
N PRO A 196 29.51 -12.14 17.21
CA PRO A 196 30.80 -11.44 17.08
C PRO A 196 31.33 -11.36 15.64
N SER A 197 30.99 -12.31 14.77
CA SER A 197 31.31 -12.32 13.33
C SER A 197 30.41 -11.39 12.49
N HIS A 198 29.33 -10.85 13.06
CA HIS A 198 28.33 -10.00 12.44
C HIS A 198 27.56 -10.64 11.27
N ASP A 199 27.65 -11.94 11.11
CA ASP A 199 27.02 -12.71 10.02
C ASP A 199 25.66 -13.32 10.38
N ARG A 200 25.23 -13.22 11.65
CA ARG A 200 23.96 -13.73 12.15
C ARG A 200 23.37 -12.83 13.24
N VAL A 201 22.04 -12.74 13.28
CA VAL A 201 21.35 -12.24 14.47
C VAL A 201 21.51 -13.27 15.60
N HIS A 202 22.07 -12.80 16.70
CA HIS A 202 22.21 -13.57 17.93
C HIS A 202 20.98 -13.44 18.83
N GLU A 203 20.51 -12.22 19.03
CA GLU A 203 19.42 -11.91 19.96
C GLU A 203 18.68 -10.64 19.54
N LEU A 204 17.38 -10.60 19.79
CA LEU A 204 16.53 -9.42 19.67
C LEU A 204 16.17 -8.92 21.07
N VAL A 205 16.16 -7.60 21.28
CA VAL A 205 15.73 -6.98 22.53
C VAL A 205 14.45 -6.18 22.27
N ALA A 206 13.36 -6.60 22.89
CA ALA A 206 12.07 -5.90 22.85
C ALA A 206 11.73 -5.31 24.22
N ARG A 207 11.02 -4.16 24.22
CA ARG A 207 10.63 -3.49 25.49
C ARG A 207 9.20 -2.95 25.39
N SER A 208 8.46 -3.05 26.50
CA SER A 208 7.16 -2.40 26.62
C SER A 208 7.31 -0.94 27.10
N LEU A 209 6.23 -0.15 27.01
CA LEU A 209 6.20 1.22 27.52
C LEU A 209 6.19 1.28 29.05
N THR A 210 5.95 0.17 29.75
CA THR A 210 6.08 0.05 31.22
C THR A 210 7.50 -0.34 31.65
N GLY A 211 8.37 -0.71 30.70
CA GLY A 211 9.77 -1.02 30.92
C GLY A 211 10.10 -2.51 30.95
N HIS A 212 9.11 -3.43 30.85
CA HIS A 212 9.38 -4.87 30.76
C HIS A 212 10.20 -5.20 29.53
N GLU A 213 11.25 -5.99 29.68
CA GLU A 213 12.17 -6.41 28.61
C GLU A 213 11.97 -7.90 28.28
N LEU A 214 11.95 -8.19 26.99
CA LEU A 214 11.96 -9.55 26.43
C LEU A 214 13.15 -9.70 25.50
N ARG A 215 13.93 -10.75 25.71
CA ARG A 215 15.00 -11.19 24.82
C ARG A 215 14.51 -12.35 23.98
N VAL A 216 14.82 -12.34 22.68
CA VAL A 216 14.40 -13.40 21.78
C VAL A 216 15.61 -13.94 21.02
N ARG A 217 15.80 -15.26 21.08
CA ARG A 217 16.77 -16.01 20.28
C ARG A 217 16.01 -16.83 19.26
N ALA A 218 16.22 -16.55 17.99
CA ALA A 218 15.52 -17.21 16.90
C ALA A 218 16.50 -17.78 15.87
N THR A 219 16.17 -18.94 15.31
CA THR A 219 16.95 -19.51 14.19
C THR A 219 16.86 -18.58 12.97
N HIS A 220 15.69 -18.02 12.70
CA HIS A 220 15.47 -17.00 11.68
C HIS A 220 14.63 -15.82 12.22
N VAL A 221 14.96 -14.62 11.77
CA VAL A 221 14.26 -13.37 12.11
C VAL A 221 13.68 -12.75 10.84
N VAL A 222 12.41 -12.37 10.89
CA VAL A 222 11.67 -11.75 9.78
C VAL A 222 11.19 -10.36 10.21
N LEU A 223 11.72 -9.31 9.59
CA LEU A 223 11.27 -7.93 9.81
C LEU A 223 10.08 -7.64 8.90
N ALA A 224 8.91 -7.40 9.49
CA ALA A 224 7.63 -7.15 8.82
C ALA A 224 6.94 -5.86 9.32
N ALA A 225 7.72 -4.92 9.87
CA ALA A 225 7.22 -3.73 10.58
C ALA A 225 6.92 -2.52 9.65
N GLY A 226 6.92 -2.71 8.32
CA GLY A 226 6.71 -1.66 7.34
C GLY A 226 7.98 -0.84 7.03
N ALA A 227 7.98 -0.18 5.86
CA ALA A 227 9.21 0.37 5.26
C ALA A 227 9.91 1.40 6.14
N ILE A 228 9.18 2.28 6.80
CA ILE A 228 9.76 3.34 7.62
C ILE A 228 10.37 2.74 8.90
N GLU A 229 9.63 1.86 9.58
CA GLU A 229 10.06 1.34 10.86
C GLU A 229 11.20 0.32 10.72
N ILE A 230 11.21 -0.47 9.64
CA ILE A 230 12.34 -1.39 9.37
C ILE A 230 13.64 -0.61 9.15
N ALA A 231 13.60 0.45 8.35
CA ALA A 231 14.78 1.30 8.14
C ALA A 231 15.25 1.95 9.45
N ARG A 232 14.31 2.51 10.24
CA ARG A 232 14.60 3.09 11.56
C ARG A 232 15.27 2.08 12.49
N LEU A 233 14.73 0.87 12.57
CA LEU A 233 15.22 -0.20 13.44
C LEU A 233 16.63 -0.66 13.04
N LEU A 234 16.86 -0.90 11.75
CA LEU A 234 18.17 -1.30 11.25
C LEU A 234 19.22 -0.21 11.52
N LEU A 235 18.91 1.07 11.26
CA LEU A 235 19.79 2.20 11.54
C LEU A 235 20.04 2.40 13.05
N ALA A 236 19.02 2.20 13.89
CA ALA A 236 19.14 2.37 15.34
C ALA A 236 19.86 1.20 16.02
N SER A 237 19.93 0.02 15.38
CA SER A 237 20.70 -1.14 15.85
C SER A 237 22.18 -0.97 15.52
N ASN A 238 22.83 0.06 16.09
CA ASN A 238 24.18 0.52 15.70
C ASN A 238 25.25 0.34 16.78
N THR A 239 24.99 -0.46 17.80
CA THR A 239 25.95 -0.70 18.89
C THR A 239 27.15 -1.55 18.47
N GLN A 240 26.96 -2.47 17.54
CA GLN A 240 28.02 -3.36 17.02
C GLN A 240 28.52 -2.91 15.63
N GLN A 241 27.61 -2.39 14.78
CA GLN A 241 27.94 -1.81 13.47
C GLN A 241 27.54 -0.34 13.46
N ARG A 242 28.52 0.57 13.41
CA ARG A 242 28.28 2.03 13.55
C ARG A 242 27.23 2.60 12.61
N ASN A 243 27.12 2.06 11.41
CA ASN A 243 26.17 2.52 10.40
C ASN A 243 24.79 1.85 10.53
N GLY A 244 24.60 0.93 11.48
CA GLY A 244 23.40 0.10 11.64
C GLY A 244 23.52 -1.26 10.97
N VAL A 245 22.65 -2.18 11.36
CA VAL A 245 22.66 -3.57 10.88
C VAL A 245 22.33 -3.63 9.39
N GLY A 246 23.18 -4.34 8.62
CA GLY A 246 23.02 -4.50 7.16
C GLY A 246 23.24 -3.22 6.35
N ASN A 247 23.94 -2.22 6.92
CA ASN A 247 24.12 -0.90 6.30
C ASN A 247 25.59 -0.55 6.01
N ASP A 248 26.42 -1.53 5.73
CA ASP A 248 27.85 -1.31 5.44
C ASP A 248 28.08 -0.43 4.19
N ASN A 249 27.13 -0.47 3.24
CA ASN A 249 27.17 0.29 1.99
C ASN A 249 26.24 1.52 1.98
N ASP A 250 25.71 1.97 3.11
CA ASP A 250 24.81 3.13 3.25
C ASP A 250 23.54 3.05 2.38
N HIS A 251 22.94 1.86 2.25
CA HIS A 251 21.70 1.67 1.49
C HIS A 251 20.45 1.64 2.37
N VAL A 252 20.56 1.32 3.67
CA VAL A 252 19.40 1.31 4.58
C VAL A 252 18.82 2.72 4.69
N GLY A 253 17.55 2.82 4.44
CA GLY A 253 16.79 4.07 4.46
C GLY A 253 16.82 4.85 3.15
N ARG A 254 17.75 4.62 2.21
CA ARG A 254 17.76 5.26 0.90
C ARG A 254 16.64 4.74 0.01
N TYR A 255 16.38 5.45 -1.10
CA TYR A 255 15.36 5.11 -2.10
C TYR A 255 13.94 5.06 -1.53
N PHE A 256 13.66 5.89 -0.53
CA PHE A 256 12.30 6.01 -0.01
C PHE A 256 11.35 6.48 -1.11
N MET A 257 10.34 5.68 -1.39
CA MET A 257 9.31 5.95 -2.40
C MET A 257 7.93 5.87 -1.77
N ASP A 258 7.02 6.62 -2.37
CA ASP A 258 5.57 6.48 -2.26
C ASP A 258 4.97 6.55 -3.67
N HIS A 259 3.64 6.61 -3.82
CA HIS A 259 2.99 6.96 -5.07
C HIS A 259 2.62 8.45 -5.06
N PRO A 260 3.42 9.33 -5.68
CA PRO A 260 3.06 10.73 -5.81
C PRO A 260 1.78 10.87 -6.64
N GLY A 261 0.78 11.58 -6.14
CA GLY A 261 -0.46 11.72 -6.88
C GLY A 261 -1.51 12.53 -6.15
N GLY A 262 -2.75 12.40 -6.58
CA GLY A 262 -3.89 13.11 -6.02
C GLY A 262 -4.97 13.37 -7.07
N THR A 263 -5.91 14.23 -6.73
CA THR A 263 -6.91 14.76 -7.67
C THR A 263 -6.25 15.84 -8.53
N LEU A 264 -5.74 15.46 -9.71
CA LEU A 264 -4.89 16.32 -10.53
C LEU A 264 -5.56 16.84 -11.80
N ALA A 265 -6.77 16.39 -12.13
CA ALA A 265 -7.52 16.94 -13.23
C ALA A 265 -9.02 16.94 -12.94
N ARG A 266 -9.72 17.92 -13.51
CA ARG A 266 -11.17 17.98 -13.54
C ARG A 266 -11.68 17.37 -14.84
N VAL A 267 -12.82 16.71 -14.76
CA VAL A 267 -13.47 16.12 -15.94
C VAL A 267 -14.80 16.83 -16.16
N VAL A 268 -14.99 17.39 -17.34
CA VAL A 268 -16.18 18.15 -17.70
C VAL A 268 -16.78 17.66 -19.02
N PRO A 269 -18.09 17.83 -19.25
CA PRO A 269 -18.69 17.58 -20.56
C PRO A 269 -17.99 18.41 -21.63
N MET A 270 -17.98 17.94 -22.87
CA MET A 270 -17.47 18.71 -24.00
C MET A 270 -18.25 19.98 -24.20
N GLN A 271 -17.58 21.04 -24.63
CA GLN A 271 -18.23 22.30 -24.97
C GLN A 271 -19.14 22.12 -26.22
N GLY A 272 -20.19 22.93 -26.27
CA GLY A 272 -21.12 22.93 -27.41
C GLY A 272 -22.20 21.84 -27.38
N LEU A 273 -22.19 20.95 -26.36
CA LEU A 273 -23.25 19.97 -26.18
C LEU A 273 -24.49 20.60 -25.52
N SER A 274 -25.67 20.17 -25.95
CA SER A 274 -26.91 20.44 -25.23
C SER A 274 -26.90 19.77 -23.85
N SER A 275 -27.73 20.23 -22.92
CA SER A 275 -27.86 19.62 -21.57
C SER A 275 -28.17 18.12 -21.64
N ARG A 276 -28.95 17.68 -22.63
CA ARG A 276 -29.28 16.26 -22.80
C ARG A 276 -28.10 15.43 -23.31
N GLU A 277 -27.29 15.98 -24.20
CA GLU A 277 -26.08 15.32 -24.71
C GLU A 277 -25.00 15.27 -23.62
N SER A 278 -24.82 16.34 -22.85
CA SER A 278 -23.93 16.39 -21.70
C SER A 278 -24.30 15.32 -20.67
N ALA A 279 -25.58 15.18 -20.32
CA ALA A 279 -26.05 14.16 -19.39
C ALA A 279 -25.77 12.74 -19.91
N ARG A 280 -25.97 12.49 -21.21
CA ARG A 280 -25.65 11.18 -21.82
C ARG A 280 -24.15 10.90 -21.82
N ALA A 281 -23.32 11.89 -22.08
CA ALA A 281 -21.87 11.75 -22.03
C ALA A 281 -21.39 11.41 -20.61
N ILE A 282 -21.89 12.10 -19.58
CA ILE A 282 -21.62 11.81 -18.17
C ILE A 282 -22.06 10.38 -17.82
N ASP A 283 -23.25 9.96 -18.25
CA ASP A 283 -23.74 8.60 -18.02
C ASP A 283 -22.85 7.54 -18.67
N SER A 284 -22.39 7.79 -19.89
CA SER A 284 -21.46 6.89 -20.60
C SER A 284 -20.13 6.76 -19.85
N VAL A 285 -19.55 7.89 -19.41
CA VAL A 285 -18.31 7.90 -18.62
C VAL A 285 -18.51 7.14 -17.29
N GLN A 286 -19.62 7.36 -16.59
CA GLN A 286 -19.92 6.60 -15.37
C GLN A 286 -20.10 5.10 -15.63
N HIS A 287 -20.77 4.74 -16.74
CA HIS A 287 -20.97 3.32 -17.07
C HIS A 287 -19.62 2.60 -17.23
N VAL A 288 -18.63 3.24 -17.81
CA VAL A 288 -17.31 2.63 -18.06
C VAL A 288 -16.38 2.74 -16.85
N PHE A 289 -16.32 3.91 -16.22
CA PHE A 289 -15.26 4.23 -15.27
C PHE A 289 -15.69 4.22 -13.80
N ASN A 290 -16.96 3.99 -13.48
CA ASN A 290 -17.38 3.89 -12.07
C ASN A 290 -17.12 2.49 -11.51
N THR A 291 -17.03 2.40 -10.21
CA THR A 291 -16.80 1.16 -9.44
C THR A 291 -17.92 0.13 -9.69
N GLY A 292 -17.53 -1.14 -9.79
CA GLY A 292 -18.46 -2.27 -9.87
C GLY A 292 -18.27 -3.26 -8.74
N TYR A 293 -19.28 -4.09 -8.50
CA TYR A 293 -19.27 -5.18 -7.51
C TYR A 293 -19.80 -6.45 -8.16
N THR A 294 -19.03 -7.53 -8.04
CA THR A 294 -19.48 -8.87 -8.44
C THR A 294 -19.03 -9.89 -7.41
N HIS A 295 -19.91 -10.83 -7.02
CA HIS A 295 -19.66 -11.84 -5.99
C HIS A 295 -19.05 -11.28 -4.67
N GLY A 296 -19.42 -10.02 -4.33
CA GLY A 296 -18.95 -9.33 -3.14
C GLY A 296 -17.53 -8.73 -3.26
N ILE A 297 -16.89 -8.85 -4.41
CA ILE A 297 -15.62 -8.18 -4.73
C ILE A 297 -15.91 -6.83 -5.38
N LYS A 298 -15.26 -5.80 -4.90
CA LYS A 298 -15.25 -4.47 -5.49
C LYS A 298 -14.17 -4.37 -6.56
N TYR A 299 -14.53 -3.83 -7.71
CA TYR A 299 -13.63 -3.54 -8.83
C TYR A 299 -13.63 -2.06 -9.15
N THR A 300 -12.45 -1.49 -9.29
CA THR A 300 -12.30 -0.08 -9.68
C THR A 300 -11.55 0.00 -11.02
N PRO A 301 -12.20 0.53 -12.09
CA PRO A 301 -11.55 0.73 -13.38
C PRO A 301 -10.37 1.70 -13.28
N ARG A 302 -9.33 1.41 -14.04
CA ARG A 302 -8.11 2.22 -14.12
C ARG A 302 -7.63 2.33 -15.56
N LEU A 303 -6.91 3.41 -15.83
CA LEU A 303 -6.12 3.61 -17.04
C LEU A 303 -4.66 3.69 -16.62
N SER A 304 -3.81 2.81 -17.13
CA SER A 304 -2.37 2.84 -16.85
C SER A 304 -1.60 3.24 -18.10
N ALA A 305 -0.55 4.02 -17.95
CA ALA A 305 0.32 4.43 -19.04
C ALA A 305 0.89 3.20 -19.76
N HIS A 306 0.62 3.09 -21.07
CA HIS A 306 1.15 1.96 -21.86
C HIS A 306 2.69 2.00 -21.88
N PRO A 307 3.36 0.85 -21.90
CA PRO A 307 4.83 0.80 -21.98
C PRO A 307 5.43 1.58 -23.14
N ASP A 308 4.74 1.66 -24.28
CA ASP A 308 5.22 2.42 -25.44
C ASP A 308 5.15 3.93 -25.19
N LEU A 309 4.10 4.44 -24.53
CA LEU A 309 4.04 5.82 -24.11
C LEU A 309 5.20 6.15 -23.15
N GLN A 310 5.47 5.26 -22.20
CA GLN A 310 6.56 5.43 -21.23
C GLN A 310 7.92 5.50 -21.94
N ARG A 311 8.17 4.62 -22.91
CA ARG A 311 9.42 4.59 -23.68
C ARG A 311 9.56 5.82 -24.59
N MET A 312 8.50 6.16 -25.33
CA MET A 312 8.49 7.28 -26.28
C MET A 312 8.80 8.61 -25.61
N HIS A 313 8.21 8.83 -24.42
CA HIS A 313 8.34 10.11 -23.70
C HIS A 313 9.31 10.05 -22.51
N THR A 314 9.98 8.90 -22.29
CA THR A 314 10.90 8.68 -21.17
C THR A 314 10.30 9.13 -19.83
N ILE A 315 9.09 8.66 -19.55
CA ILE A 315 8.33 8.95 -18.32
C ILE A 315 8.25 7.73 -17.40
N LEU A 316 7.84 7.97 -16.17
CA LEU A 316 7.53 6.94 -15.18
C LEU A 316 6.23 6.22 -15.53
N ASN A 317 5.99 5.08 -14.88
CA ASN A 317 4.67 4.47 -14.91
C ASN A 317 3.64 5.34 -14.16
N ALA A 318 2.40 5.33 -14.64
CA ALA A 318 1.32 6.11 -14.04
C ALA A 318 -0.02 5.42 -14.23
N SER A 319 -0.95 5.67 -13.33
CA SER A 319 -2.35 5.27 -13.53
C SER A 319 -3.31 6.39 -13.15
N ALA A 320 -4.47 6.36 -13.78
CA ALA A 320 -5.56 7.28 -13.49
C ALA A 320 -6.86 6.51 -13.26
N PHE A 321 -7.72 7.04 -12.40
CA PHE A 321 -9.08 6.56 -12.22
C PHE A 321 -10.03 7.73 -12.00
N PHE A 322 -11.29 7.54 -12.37
CA PHE A 322 -12.32 8.57 -12.23
C PHE A 322 -12.90 8.55 -10.81
N SER A 323 -13.04 9.72 -10.23
CA SER A 323 -13.75 9.95 -8.98
C SER A 323 -15.07 10.66 -9.28
N PHE A 324 -16.18 10.08 -8.85
CA PHE A 324 -17.53 10.61 -9.02
C PHE A 324 -18.06 11.06 -7.66
N GLN A 325 -17.99 12.36 -7.39
CA GLN A 325 -18.41 12.93 -6.12
C GLN A 325 -19.85 13.45 -6.25
N ALA A 326 -20.75 12.93 -5.41
CA ALA A 326 -22.10 13.46 -5.33
C ALA A 326 -22.07 14.88 -4.78
N ASN A 327 -22.91 15.73 -5.35
CA ASN A 327 -23.13 17.08 -4.83
C ASN A 327 -23.42 17.01 -3.32
N PRO A 328 -22.74 17.81 -2.48
CA PRO A 328 -22.96 17.84 -1.03
C PRO A 328 -24.43 18.04 -0.62
N ASP A 329 -25.15 18.82 -1.39
CA ASP A 329 -26.54 19.18 -1.12
C ASP A 329 -27.57 18.19 -1.69
N SER A 330 -27.13 17.21 -2.52
CA SER A 330 -28.03 16.24 -3.13
C SER A 330 -28.68 15.33 -2.08
N HIS A 331 -29.95 15.00 -2.31
CA HIS A 331 -30.69 14.05 -1.45
C HIS A 331 -30.05 12.66 -1.45
N PHE A 332 -29.44 12.26 -2.56
CA PHE A 332 -28.69 11.01 -2.67
C PHE A 332 -27.52 10.98 -1.68
N ARG A 333 -26.72 12.05 -1.58
CA ARG A 333 -25.59 12.10 -0.64
C ARG A 333 -26.08 12.09 0.81
N LYS A 334 -27.08 12.92 1.12
CA LYS A 334 -27.68 12.98 2.45
C LYS A 334 -28.21 11.63 2.91
N LEU A 335 -28.89 10.89 1.99
CA LEU A 335 -29.38 9.55 2.27
C LEU A 335 -28.23 8.56 2.50
N ARG A 336 -27.22 8.56 1.63
CA ARG A 336 -26.06 7.68 1.77
C ARG A 336 -25.31 7.90 3.09
N ASP A 337 -25.12 9.15 3.46
CA ASP A 337 -24.44 9.53 4.69
C ASP A 337 -25.30 9.15 5.92
N ALA A 338 -26.61 9.32 5.85
CA ALA A 338 -27.56 8.86 6.89
C ALA A 338 -27.54 7.33 7.06
N VAL A 339 -27.56 6.56 5.96
CA VAL A 339 -27.44 5.09 5.98
C VAL A 339 -26.08 4.66 6.58
N SER A 340 -25.01 5.38 6.28
CA SER A 340 -23.70 5.15 6.89
C SER A 340 -23.73 5.32 8.41
N LEU A 341 -24.40 6.36 8.93
CA LEU A 341 -24.55 6.56 10.37
C LEU A 341 -25.27 5.39 11.05
N PHE A 342 -26.29 4.80 10.40
CA PHE A 342 -26.93 3.57 10.90
C PHE A 342 -25.95 2.41 10.99
N ARG A 343 -25.17 2.20 9.93
CA ARG A 343 -24.20 1.09 9.86
C ARG A 343 -23.15 1.16 10.96
N TYR A 344 -22.80 2.39 11.39
CA TYR A 344 -21.80 2.62 12.46
C TYR A 344 -22.42 2.82 13.84
N GLY A 345 -23.74 2.61 14.01
CA GLY A 345 -24.43 2.79 15.30
C GLY A 345 -24.47 4.22 15.82
N LYS A 346 -24.30 5.22 14.93
CA LYS A 346 -24.28 6.66 15.24
C LYS A 346 -25.56 7.40 14.81
N ALA A 347 -26.59 6.67 14.42
CA ALA A 347 -27.87 7.25 14.00
C ALA A 347 -28.61 7.92 15.18
N ASN A 348 -29.25 9.06 14.89
CA ASN A 348 -30.07 9.82 15.83
C ASN A 348 -31.40 10.26 15.17
N LEU A 349 -32.27 10.95 15.91
CA LEU A 349 -33.58 11.40 15.39
C LEU A 349 -33.47 12.26 14.11
N SER A 350 -32.45 13.11 13.99
CA SER A 350 -32.24 13.90 12.77
C SER A 350 -31.89 13.04 11.56
N THR A 351 -31.24 11.89 11.77
CA THR A 351 -30.93 10.90 10.74
C THR A 351 -32.19 10.34 10.08
N PHE A 352 -33.22 10.05 10.89
CA PHE A 352 -34.52 9.59 10.36
C PHE A 352 -35.23 10.67 9.56
N GLY A 353 -35.20 11.94 10.02
CA GLY A 353 -35.74 13.08 9.29
C GLY A 353 -35.07 13.26 7.91
N THR A 354 -33.75 13.12 7.85
CA THR A 354 -32.97 13.19 6.61
C THR A 354 -33.35 12.08 5.64
N ILE A 355 -33.55 10.86 6.12
CA ILE A 355 -34.00 9.73 5.30
C ILE A 355 -35.39 10.01 4.74
N ALA A 356 -36.35 10.43 5.57
CA ALA A 356 -37.71 10.71 5.15
C ALA A 356 -37.76 11.83 4.10
N GLN A 357 -37.03 12.94 4.30
CA GLN A 357 -36.94 14.02 3.31
C GLN A 357 -36.29 13.57 2.00
N SER A 358 -35.25 12.72 2.07
CA SER A 358 -34.57 12.22 0.89
C SER A 358 -35.47 11.28 0.08
N MET A 359 -36.36 10.52 0.72
CA MET A 359 -37.31 9.65 0.05
C MET A 359 -38.38 10.40 -0.79
N LEU A 360 -38.60 11.69 -0.54
CA LEU A 360 -39.49 12.52 -1.36
C LEU A 360 -38.90 12.81 -2.76
N LYS A 361 -37.59 12.58 -2.98
CA LYS A 361 -36.89 12.77 -4.27
C LYS A 361 -36.56 11.42 -4.92
N LEU A 362 -37.57 10.55 -5.07
CA LEU A 362 -37.43 9.20 -5.62
C LEU A 362 -36.59 9.09 -6.91
N PRO A 363 -36.68 9.99 -7.93
CA PRO A 363 -35.87 9.85 -9.14
C PRO A 363 -34.36 9.88 -8.91
N GLU A 364 -33.88 10.66 -7.95
CA GLU A 364 -32.45 10.75 -7.62
C GLU A 364 -31.94 9.48 -6.91
N ILE A 365 -32.83 8.69 -6.31
CA ILE A 365 -32.50 7.52 -5.48
C ILE A 365 -32.69 6.22 -6.24
N VAL A 366 -33.76 6.10 -7.04
CA VAL A 366 -34.13 4.86 -7.73
C VAL A 366 -33.03 4.39 -8.67
N ARG A 367 -32.44 5.29 -9.46
CA ARG A 367 -31.41 4.93 -10.44
C ARG A 367 -30.11 4.42 -9.79
N PRO A 368 -29.52 5.08 -8.76
CA PRO A 368 -28.38 4.53 -8.01
C PRO A 368 -28.67 3.18 -7.38
N VAL A 369 -29.84 3.03 -6.75
CA VAL A 369 -30.24 1.76 -6.11
C VAL A 369 -30.38 0.65 -7.15
N TYR A 370 -31.05 0.90 -8.27
CA TYR A 370 -31.15 -0.05 -9.36
C TYR A 370 -29.77 -0.43 -9.94
N ALA A 371 -28.92 0.56 -10.20
CA ALA A 371 -27.57 0.33 -10.72
C ALA A 371 -26.76 -0.56 -9.78
N TYR A 372 -26.83 -0.30 -8.48
CA TYR A 372 -26.12 -1.09 -7.48
C TYR A 372 -26.72 -2.49 -7.30
N SER A 373 -28.03 -2.58 -7.08
CA SER A 373 -28.69 -3.85 -6.69
C SER A 373 -28.86 -4.83 -7.86
N VAL A 374 -29.07 -4.32 -9.08
CA VAL A 374 -29.34 -5.16 -10.26
C VAL A 374 -28.10 -5.32 -11.14
N LYS A 375 -27.33 -4.24 -11.35
CA LYS A 375 -26.17 -4.25 -12.24
C LYS A 375 -24.83 -4.36 -11.50
N GLY A 376 -24.83 -4.37 -10.17
CA GLY A 376 -23.61 -4.37 -9.39
C GLY A 376 -22.70 -3.15 -9.65
N ARG A 377 -23.27 -2.01 -10.12
CA ARG A 377 -22.49 -0.83 -10.51
C ARG A 377 -22.85 0.37 -9.65
N MET A 378 -21.82 1.12 -9.24
CA MET A 378 -22.07 2.44 -8.65
C MET A 378 -22.55 3.41 -9.73
N TRP A 379 -23.46 4.27 -9.34
CA TRP A 379 -23.90 5.40 -10.16
C TRP A 379 -24.19 6.59 -9.25
N THR A 380 -23.72 7.77 -9.63
CA THR A 380 -23.85 8.99 -8.84
C THR A 380 -24.68 10.02 -9.63
N PRO A 381 -25.78 10.53 -9.08
CA PRO A 381 -26.56 11.58 -9.75
C PRO A 381 -25.74 12.88 -9.79
N ASP A 382 -25.73 13.52 -10.97
CA ASP A 382 -25.07 14.82 -11.22
C ASP A 382 -23.69 14.96 -10.53
N PRO A 383 -22.70 14.12 -10.87
CA PRO A 383 -21.45 14.06 -10.13
C PRO A 383 -20.51 15.20 -10.52
N THR A 384 -19.80 15.75 -9.55
CA THR A 384 -18.51 16.36 -9.85
C THR A 384 -17.53 15.26 -10.21
N MET A 385 -17.01 15.30 -11.43
CA MET A 385 -16.08 14.30 -11.94
C MET A 385 -14.64 14.83 -11.88
N ASN A 386 -13.76 14.03 -11.31
CA ASN A 386 -12.34 14.32 -11.25
C ASN A 386 -11.53 13.10 -11.70
N LEU A 387 -10.31 13.37 -12.17
CA LEU A 387 -9.33 12.34 -12.46
C LEU A 387 -8.30 12.32 -11.33
N VAL A 388 -8.23 11.20 -10.62
CA VAL A 388 -7.18 10.92 -9.64
C VAL A 388 -6.05 10.24 -10.37
N VAL A 389 -4.85 10.78 -10.25
CA VAL A 389 -3.64 10.28 -10.92
C VAL A 389 -2.63 9.87 -9.88
N LEU A 390 -2.07 8.68 -10.03
CA LEU A 390 -0.99 8.14 -9.22
C LEU A 390 0.19 7.82 -10.13
N THR A 391 1.38 8.24 -9.75
CA THR A 391 2.59 7.90 -10.52
C THR A 391 3.49 6.99 -9.72
N GLU A 392 4.29 6.22 -10.42
CA GLU A 392 5.53 5.69 -9.89
C GLU A 392 6.41 6.84 -9.40
N GLN A 393 7.22 6.57 -8.40
CA GLN A 393 8.32 7.45 -8.01
C GLN A 393 9.65 6.84 -8.47
N GLU A 394 10.53 7.64 -9.03
CA GLU A 394 11.88 7.17 -9.37
C GLU A 394 12.67 6.77 -8.11
N PRO A 395 13.47 5.70 -8.17
CA PRO A 395 14.31 5.28 -7.04
C PRO A 395 15.49 6.24 -6.86
N ASN A 396 15.27 7.34 -6.15
CA ASN A 396 16.26 8.36 -5.86
C ASN A 396 16.93 8.07 -4.51
N PRO A 397 18.29 7.91 -4.45
CA PRO A 397 18.98 7.64 -3.21
C PRO A 397 18.91 8.76 -2.18
N GLU A 398 18.67 10.01 -2.60
CA GLU A 398 18.53 11.16 -1.71
C GLU A 398 17.11 11.28 -1.10
N SER A 399 16.11 10.59 -1.67
CA SER A 399 14.84 10.35 -1.01
C SER A 399 15.07 9.26 0.04
N ARG A 400 15.14 9.63 1.32
CA ARG A 400 15.65 8.70 2.33
C ARG A 400 15.07 8.91 3.73
N ILE A 401 15.17 7.86 4.52
CA ILE A 401 14.95 7.86 5.95
C ILE A 401 16.30 7.88 6.67
N THR A 402 16.41 8.75 7.64
CA THR A 402 17.54 8.83 8.57
C THR A 402 17.02 8.83 10.01
N LEU A 403 17.91 8.75 10.98
CA LEU A 403 17.56 8.97 12.38
C LEU A 403 17.55 10.47 12.68
N GLY A 404 16.48 10.94 13.32
CA GLY A 404 16.34 12.31 13.82
C GLY A 404 17.11 12.51 15.14
N ALA A 405 17.25 13.77 15.56
CA ALA A 405 17.83 14.12 16.85
C ALA A 405 16.86 13.85 18.02
N SER A 406 15.57 13.93 17.77
CA SER A 406 14.54 13.66 18.76
C SER A 406 14.41 12.17 19.05
N ARG A 407 14.00 11.84 20.27
CA ARG A 407 13.78 10.46 20.69
C ARG A 407 12.32 10.23 21.04
N ASP A 408 11.86 9.01 20.92
CA ASP A 408 10.56 8.57 21.40
C ASP A 408 10.60 8.25 22.91
N GLU A 409 9.48 7.83 23.44
CA GLU A 409 9.30 7.50 24.86
C GLU A 409 10.17 6.31 25.32
N LEU A 410 10.52 5.41 24.41
CA LEU A 410 11.43 4.29 24.68
C LEU A 410 12.91 4.67 24.55
N GLY A 411 13.20 5.93 24.22
CA GLY A 411 14.56 6.44 24.01
C GLY A 411 15.17 6.14 22.65
N MET A 412 14.41 5.55 21.72
CA MET A 412 14.88 5.32 20.34
C MET A 412 14.86 6.63 19.54
N PRO A 413 15.89 6.91 18.71
CA PRO A 413 15.85 8.04 17.78
C PRO A 413 14.61 7.94 16.87
N ARG A 414 13.92 9.06 16.64
CA ARG A 414 12.79 9.11 15.71
C ARG A 414 13.27 8.99 14.27
N SER A 415 12.42 8.48 13.38
CA SER A 415 12.70 8.55 11.95
C SER A 415 12.57 9.98 11.44
N LYS A 416 13.43 10.35 10.49
CA LYS A 416 13.40 11.62 9.75
C LYS A 416 13.35 11.33 8.27
N ILE A 417 12.32 11.81 7.57
CA ILE A 417 12.10 11.56 6.15
C ILE A 417 12.52 12.79 5.33
N ASN A 418 13.33 12.55 4.32
CA ASN A 418 13.57 13.45 3.22
C ASN A 418 12.88 12.88 1.96
N TRP A 419 11.67 13.36 1.64
CA TRP A 419 10.94 12.90 0.47
C TRP A 419 11.22 13.82 -0.72
N VAL A 420 11.90 13.28 -1.72
CA VAL A 420 12.36 14.03 -2.90
C VAL A 420 11.49 13.69 -4.10
N LEU A 421 10.80 14.68 -4.64
CA LEU A 421 10.06 14.62 -5.89
C LEU A 421 10.82 15.37 -6.98
N THR A 422 11.11 14.71 -8.09
CA THR A 422 11.87 15.29 -9.21
C THR A 422 10.96 15.79 -10.32
N ASP A 423 11.53 16.49 -11.28
CA ASP A 423 10.79 16.95 -12.47
C ASP A 423 10.32 15.80 -13.37
N LEU A 424 10.88 14.59 -13.20
CA LEU A 424 10.40 13.40 -13.89
C LEU A 424 8.95 13.04 -13.48
N THR A 425 8.61 13.20 -12.19
CA THR A 425 7.22 13.07 -11.70
C THR A 425 6.30 14.08 -12.38
N ARG A 426 6.69 15.36 -12.42
CA ARG A 426 5.92 16.41 -13.10
C ARG A 426 5.70 16.11 -14.58
N ARG A 427 6.77 15.77 -15.31
CA ARG A 427 6.72 15.42 -16.72
C ARG A 427 5.81 14.21 -16.97
N THR A 428 5.86 13.21 -16.10
CA THR A 428 4.99 12.03 -16.19
C THR A 428 3.52 12.41 -16.11
N ILE A 429 3.13 13.24 -15.13
CA ILE A 429 1.75 13.71 -14.96
C ILE A 429 1.31 14.53 -16.18
N GLN A 430 2.12 15.49 -16.60
CA GLN A 430 1.83 16.34 -17.77
C GLN A 430 1.60 15.50 -19.03
N THR A 431 2.52 14.59 -19.33
CA THR A 431 2.46 13.76 -20.54
C THR A 431 1.28 12.81 -20.49
N PHE A 432 1.13 12.05 -19.39
CA PHE A 432 0.10 11.04 -19.30
C PHE A 432 -1.31 11.65 -19.31
N VAL A 433 -1.55 12.67 -18.51
CA VAL A 433 -2.87 13.34 -18.46
C VAL A 433 -3.15 14.10 -19.76
N GLY A 434 -2.14 14.76 -20.34
CA GLY A 434 -2.28 15.46 -21.62
C GLY A 434 -2.67 14.50 -22.75
N THR A 435 -1.99 13.37 -22.87
CA THR A 435 -2.30 12.36 -23.89
C THR A 435 -3.68 11.70 -23.64
N LEU A 436 -4.06 11.46 -22.39
CA LEU A 436 -5.41 11.01 -22.07
C LEU A 436 -6.47 12.06 -22.47
N ALA A 437 -6.21 13.35 -22.23
CA ALA A 437 -7.14 14.41 -22.60
C ALA A 437 -7.35 14.47 -24.11
N GLU A 438 -6.28 14.32 -24.91
CA GLU A 438 -6.36 14.23 -26.38
C GLU A 438 -7.19 13.02 -26.84
N GLU A 439 -6.95 11.83 -26.25
CA GLU A 439 -7.72 10.62 -26.55
C GLU A 439 -9.21 10.76 -26.20
N PHE A 440 -9.52 11.29 -25.02
CA PHE A 440 -10.90 11.48 -24.59
C PHE A 440 -11.65 12.49 -25.46
N MET A 441 -10.94 13.54 -25.91
CA MET A 441 -11.48 14.52 -26.88
C MET A 441 -11.69 13.86 -28.25
N ARG A 442 -10.73 13.10 -28.76
CA ARG A 442 -10.83 12.33 -30.00
C ARG A 442 -12.04 11.38 -30.01
N LEU A 443 -12.26 10.70 -28.90
CA LEU A 443 -13.38 9.78 -28.70
C LEU A 443 -14.70 10.46 -28.37
N LYS A 444 -14.71 11.80 -28.27
CA LYS A 444 -15.88 12.61 -27.92
C LYS A 444 -16.55 12.18 -26.59
N LEU A 445 -15.74 11.79 -25.59
CA LEU A 445 -16.25 11.33 -24.29
C LEU A 445 -16.43 12.48 -23.29
N CYS A 446 -15.39 13.26 -23.06
CA CYS A 446 -15.36 14.39 -22.14
C CYS A 446 -14.09 15.23 -22.36
N THR A 447 -14.02 16.38 -21.71
CA THR A 447 -12.80 17.19 -21.62
C THR A 447 -12.13 16.92 -20.28
N ILE A 448 -10.81 16.68 -20.29
CA ILE A 448 -9.98 16.54 -19.09
C ILE A 448 -9.14 17.81 -18.94
N GLU A 449 -9.37 18.54 -17.87
CA GLU A 449 -8.70 19.80 -17.55
C GLU A 449 -7.64 19.54 -16.47
N LEU A 450 -6.37 19.48 -16.87
CA LEU A 450 -5.23 19.29 -15.96
C LEU A 450 -5.10 20.50 -15.01
N ASP A 451 -4.76 20.25 -13.75
CA ASP A 451 -4.49 21.28 -12.75
C ASP A 451 -3.48 22.31 -13.31
N PRO A 452 -3.78 23.62 -13.23
CA PRO A 452 -2.93 24.68 -13.80
C PRO A 452 -1.47 24.61 -13.35
N ARG A 453 -1.18 24.11 -12.16
CA ARG A 453 0.18 23.94 -11.64
C ARG A 453 1.06 22.98 -12.47
N PHE A 454 0.43 22.14 -13.28
CA PHE A 454 1.11 21.23 -14.22
C PHE A 454 1.13 21.75 -15.66
N GLN A 455 0.54 22.89 -15.98
CA GLN A 455 0.55 23.42 -17.34
C GLN A 455 1.94 23.96 -17.73
N ALA A 456 2.22 23.98 -19.04
CA ALA A 456 3.45 24.55 -19.56
C ALA A 456 3.46 26.07 -19.32
N GLY A 457 4.54 26.59 -18.77
CA GLY A 457 4.66 28.03 -18.48
C GLY A 457 4.25 28.47 -17.07
N ALA A 458 3.83 27.57 -16.19
CA ALA A 458 3.64 27.85 -14.76
C ALA A 458 5.00 28.22 -14.13
N THR A 459 5.36 29.52 -14.17
CA THR A 459 6.67 30.04 -13.73
C THR A 459 6.60 30.81 -12.41
N ASN A 460 5.41 30.97 -11.84
CA ASN A 460 5.23 31.76 -10.62
C ASN A 460 5.59 30.91 -9.39
N SER A 461 6.29 31.51 -8.45
CA SER A 461 6.68 30.90 -7.18
C SER A 461 5.50 30.39 -6.32
N HIS A 462 4.27 30.84 -6.62
CA HIS A 462 3.02 30.37 -6.00
C HIS A 462 2.43 29.13 -6.65
N ASP A 463 2.93 28.69 -7.83
CA ASP A 463 2.42 27.54 -8.58
C ASP A 463 3.37 26.33 -8.45
N ASN A 464 3.80 26.03 -7.23
CA ASN A 464 4.62 24.85 -6.99
C ASN A 464 3.77 23.59 -7.18
N TRP A 465 3.97 22.89 -8.29
CA TRP A 465 3.29 21.64 -8.62
C TRP A 465 3.42 20.57 -7.50
N ARG A 466 4.50 20.64 -6.71
CA ARG A 466 4.72 19.74 -5.58
C ARG A 466 3.64 19.89 -4.51
N ASP A 467 3.00 21.05 -4.38
CA ASP A 467 1.93 21.28 -3.39
C ASP A 467 0.63 20.59 -3.80
N ALA A 468 0.45 20.27 -5.08
CA ALA A 468 -0.67 19.46 -5.56
C ALA A 468 -0.49 17.97 -5.29
N ILE A 469 0.74 17.53 -5.01
CA ILE A 469 1.05 16.11 -4.81
C ILE A 469 0.80 15.72 -3.37
N GLU A 470 0.10 14.61 -3.19
CA GLU A 470 -0.12 13.91 -1.93
C GLU A 470 0.59 12.55 -1.97
N ASP A 471 0.96 12.04 -0.80
CA ASP A 471 1.39 10.66 -0.62
C ASP A 471 0.15 9.73 -0.51
N GLN A 472 0.35 8.44 -0.80
CA GLN A 472 -0.71 7.45 -0.74
C GLN A 472 -0.53 6.46 0.42
N SER A 473 0.35 6.75 1.35
CA SER A 473 0.75 5.83 2.44
C SER A 473 1.33 4.50 1.92
N HIS A 474 1.93 4.52 0.75
CA HIS A 474 2.54 3.37 0.09
C HIS A 474 4.08 3.41 0.23
N HIS A 475 4.57 3.45 1.45
CA HIS A 475 6.00 3.58 1.74
C HIS A 475 6.80 2.37 1.23
N MET A 476 7.85 2.60 0.42
CA MET A 476 8.62 1.56 -0.29
C MET A 476 10.12 1.88 -0.33
N GLY A 477 10.95 0.90 -0.72
CA GLY A 477 12.31 1.06 -1.24
C GLY A 477 13.43 1.11 -0.20
N THR A 478 13.16 1.36 1.05
CA THR A 478 14.15 1.68 2.10
C THR A 478 15.11 0.56 2.51
N THR A 479 14.88 -0.66 2.03
CA THR A 479 15.78 -1.82 2.15
C THR A 479 15.81 -2.58 0.83
N ARG A 480 15.98 -1.85 -0.27
CA ARG A 480 15.80 -2.32 -1.65
C ARG A 480 16.53 -3.64 -1.93
N MET A 481 15.86 -4.49 -2.74
CA MET A 481 16.41 -5.74 -3.23
C MET A 481 17.46 -5.49 -4.31
N SER A 482 18.56 -6.27 -4.28
CA SER A 482 19.61 -6.20 -5.28
C SER A 482 20.35 -7.53 -5.41
N ALA A 483 21.05 -7.72 -6.53
CA ALA A 483 21.91 -8.87 -6.71
C ALA A 483 23.25 -8.76 -5.94
N SER A 484 23.62 -7.56 -5.47
CA SER A 484 24.87 -7.29 -4.81
C SER A 484 24.69 -6.36 -3.62
N PRO A 485 25.41 -6.57 -2.50
CA PRO A 485 25.36 -5.68 -1.33
C PRO A 485 25.79 -4.24 -1.64
N ALA A 486 26.56 -4.03 -2.71
CA ALA A 486 26.95 -2.69 -3.17
C ALA A 486 25.80 -1.90 -3.84
N GLN A 487 24.61 -2.52 -4.04
CA GLN A 487 23.48 -1.92 -4.75
C GLN A 487 22.18 -1.95 -3.96
N GLY A 488 22.16 -2.57 -2.79
CA GLY A 488 20.96 -2.65 -1.96
C GLY A 488 21.20 -3.37 -0.64
N VAL A 489 20.11 -3.64 0.06
CA VAL A 489 20.13 -4.15 1.44
C VAL A 489 19.82 -5.64 1.50
N VAL A 490 18.87 -6.13 0.66
CA VAL A 490 18.48 -7.54 0.67
C VAL A 490 18.77 -8.21 -0.66
N ASP A 491 19.01 -9.52 -0.60
CA ASP A 491 19.20 -10.38 -1.76
C ASP A 491 17.85 -10.70 -2.46
N THR A 492 17.91 -11.48 -3.55
CA THR A 492 16.72 -11.89 -4.33
C THR A 492 15.71 -12.74 -3.55
N HIS A 493 16.07 -13.24 -2.39
CA HIS A 493 15.20 -13.99 -1.47
C HIS A 493 14.66 -13.11 -0.31
N CYS A 494 14.92 -11.81 -0.33
CA CYS A 494 14.58 -10.88 0.76
C CYS A 494 15.41 -11.08 2.04
N ARG A 495 16.58 -11.74 1.99
CA ARG A 495 17.51 -11.87 3.10
C ARG A 495 18.50 -10.71 3.09
N VAL A 496 18.78 -10.13 4.25
CA VAL A 496 19.78 -9.07 4.38
C VAL A 496 21.16 -9.57 3.96
N HIS A 497 21.82 -8.85 3.05
CA HIS A 497 23.16 -9.21 2.59
C HIS A 497 24.13 -9.34 3.75
N GLY A 498 24.93 -10.40 3.76
CA GLY A 498 25.92 -10.67 4.80
C GLY A 498 25.35 -11.21 6.12
N ILE A 499 24.02 -11.29 6.30
CA ILE A 499 23.40 -11.81 7.52
C ILE A 499 22.53 -13.02 7.19
N GLU A 500 22.93 -14.20 7.64
CA GLU A 500 22.37 -15.47 7.18
C GLU A 500 20.92 -15.74 7.60
N ASN A 501 20.49 -15.17 8.73
CA ASN A 501 19.21 -15.47 9.35
C ASN A 501 18.29 -14.25 9.52
N LEU A 502 18.58 -13.12 8.85
CA LEU A 502 17.76 -11.91 8.89
C LEU A 502 17.07 -11.68 7.55
N TRP A 503 15.75 -11.60 7.57
CA TRP A 503 14.89 -11.45 6.41
C TRP A 503 14.01 -10.20 6.53
N VAL A 504 13.66 -9.59 5.40
CA VAL A 504 12.76 -8.43 5.34
C VAL A 504 11.58 -8.75 4.46
N THR A 505 10.36 -8.74 5.03
CA THR A 505 9.11 -8.91 4.28
C THR A 505 8.29 -7.63 4.36
N SER A 506 8.54 -6.72 3.43
CA SER A 506 7.90 -5.41 3.38
C SER A 506 8.05 -4.84 1.97
N SER A 507 7.21 -3.87 1.62
CA SER A 507 7.43 -3.03 0.43
C SER A 507 8.76 -2.25 0.46
N SER A 508 9.43 -2.20 1.61
CA SER A 508 10.78 -1.62 1.70
C SER A 508 11.80 -2.29 0.78
N VAL A 509 11.57 -3.57 0.38
CA VAL A 509 12.49 -4.31 -0.50
C VAL A 509 12.32 -3.96 -1.99
N PHE A 510 11.31 -3.17 -2.38
CA PHE A 510 11.01 -2.85 -3.77
C PHE A 510 12.10 -1.97 -4.40
N PRO A 511 12.74 -2.40 -5.50
CA PRO A 511 13.66 -1.56 -6.26
C PRO A 511 12.96 -0.42 -7.01
N THR A 512 11.73 -0.67 -7.51
CA THR A 512 10.86 0.30 -8.19
C THR A 512 9.44 0.14 -7.65
N SER A 513 8.69 1.23 -7.62
CA SER A 513 7.34 1.23 -7.03
C SER A 513 6.24 0.79 -8.00
N GLY A 514 6.45 0.99 -9.32
CA GLY A 514 5.33 0.97 -10.25
C GLY A 514 4.23 1.96 -9.84
N HIS A 515 3.02 1.80 -10.38
CA HIS A 515 1.84 2.56 -9.93
C HIS A 515 0.85 1.71 -9.10
N SER A 516 1.10 0.41 -8.98
CA SER A 516 0.19 -0.54 -8.32
C SER A 516 0.32 -0.45 -6.82
N ASN A 517 -0.82 -0.62 -6.11
CA ASN A 517 -0.79 -0.72 -4.65
C ASN A 517 0.20 -1.82 -4.22
N PRO A 518 1.18 -1.56 -3.34
CA PRO A 518 2.29 -2.48 -3.09
C PRO A 518 1.88 -3.77 -2.37
N THR A 519 0.69 -3.82 -1.77
CA THR A 519 0.32 -4.85 -0.82
C THR A 519 0.23 -6.24 -1.43
N LEU A 520 -0.31 -6.41 -2.64
CA LEU A 520 -0.38 -7.73 -3.28
C LEU A 520 1.04 -8.29 -3.52
N THR A 521 1.95 -7.47 -4.04
CA THR A 521 3.33 -7.87 -4.31
C THR A 521 4.11 -8.14 -3.02
N LEU A 522 3.94 -7.30 -1.98
CA LEU A 522 4.60 -7.56 -0.70
C LEU A 522 4.10 -8.85 -0.04
N MET A 523 2.80 -9.20 -0.17
CA MET A 523 2.27 -10.46 0.34
C MET A 523 2.81 -11.66 -0.45
N ALA A 524 2.90 -11.55 -1.76
CA ALA A 524 3.54 -12.56 -2.61
C ALA A 524 5.00 -12.81 -2.18
N LEU A 525 5.78 -11.75 -1.94
CA LEU A 525 7.15 -11.86 -1.41
C LEU A 525 7.19 -12.43 0.01
N ALA A 526 6.23 -12.08 0.87
CA ALA A 526 6.15 -12.60 2.23
C ALA A 526 5.89 -14.12 2.24
N LEU A 527 4.96 -14.59 1.42
CA LEU A 527 4.69 -16.02 1.24
C LEU A 527 5.90 -16.77 0.67
N ARG A 528 6.58 -16.17 -0.31
CA ARG A 528 7.83 -16.72 -0.87
C ARG A 528 8.95 -16.80 0.18
N THR A 529 9.09 -15.79 1.02
CA THR A 529 10.07 -15.80 2.12
C THR A 529 9.73 -16.90 3.14
N ALA A 530 8.45 -17.08 3.48
CA ALA A 530 8.01 -18.15 4.36
C ALA A 530 8.37 -19.54 3.80
N ASP A 531 8.11 -19.78 2.50
CA ASP A 531 8.49 -21.02 1.82
C ASP A 531 10.01 -21.26 1.88
N THR A 532 10.80 -20.20 1.64
CA THR A 532 12.26 -20.27 1.68
C THR A 532 12.78 -20.60 3.08
N ILE A 533 12.22 -20.00 4.12
CA ILE A 533 12.60 -20.25 5.52
C ILE A 533 12.21 -21.69 5.92
N ALA A 534 10.98 -22.11 5.59
CA ALA A 534 10.52 -23.47 5.87
C ALA A 534 11.45 -24.53 5.24
N ALA A 535 11.78 -24.36 3.95
CA ALA A 535 12.69 -25.25 3.24
C ALA A 535 14.09 -25.31 3.89
N ARG A 536 14.64 -24.17 4.34
CA ARG A 536 15.93 -24.13 5.07
C ARG A 536 15.88 -24.87 6.41
N LEU A 537 14.73 -24.95 7.04
CA LEU A 537 14.49 -25.69 8.28
C LEU A 537 14.00 -27.12 8.03
N GLY A 538 14.10 -27.63 6.80
CA GLY A 538 13.71 -29.00 6.42
C GLY A 538 12.19 -29.23 6.51
N LYS A 539 11.39 -28.19 6.35
CA LYS A 539 9.92 -28.24 6.37
C LYS A 539 9.33 -27.90 5.00
N SER A 540 8.16 -28.45 4.71
CA SER A 540 7.33 -28.07 3.56
C SER A 540 6.10 -27.33 4.03
N ILE A 541 5.71 -26.28 3.29
CA ILE A 541 4.42 -25.63 3.48
C ILE A 541 3.41 -26.43 2.66
N GLY A 542 2.47 -27.10 3.34
CA GLY A 542 1.39 -27.82 2.68
C GLY A 542 0.61 -26.85 1.76
N GLY A 543 0.31 -27.30 0.54
CA GLY A 543 -0.49 -26.51 -0.39
C GLY A 543 -1.80 -26.08 0.27
N ALA A 544 -2.06 -24.77 0.31
CA ALA A 544 -3.33 -24.21 0.74
C ALA A 544 -4.32 -24.21 -0.43
#